data_4bb5fda3b9b080cdd2222ad8d228213b
#
_entry.id   4bb5fda3b9b080cdd2222ad8d228213b
#
_cell.length_a   1.000
_cell.length_b   1.000
_cell.length_c   1.000
_cell.angle_alpha   90.00
_cell.angle_beta   90.00
_cell.angle_gamma   90.00
#
_symmetry.space_group_name_H-M   'P 1'
#
loop_
_entity.id
_entity.type
_entity.pdbx_description
1 polymer ?
#
loop_
_entity_poly.entity_id
_entity_poly.type
_entity_poly.pdbx_seq_one_letter_code
_entity_poly.pdbx_strand_id
1 'polypeptide(L)'
;MNDLIMIVEDDPYISHFLQMSFEQEGYRILMTSQGHEALSLFYSHQPDIVILDLGLPDMDGLEIIEEIRKISAKPIIVVSARLEEQEKIKALDLGANDYVVKPFYMGELLARIRVAKRLSKKDGEEMKIYQKDYLYVDFISRKVLIDEQEIHLTPIEFNLLKLLIEHRGKVLTHHYIQKEIWGYQDHSNQNALRVFMATLRRKIEKDTNHPHFIVTEVGVGYCFKD
;
A
#
# COMPACT_ATOMS: atom_id res chain seq x y z
N MET A 1 -14.22 9.13 -14.11
CA MET A 1 -13.46 8.14 -14.88
C MET A 1 -13.83 6.76 -14.34
N ASN A 2 -14.07 5.78 -15.22
CA ASN A 2 -14.37 4.42 -14.78
C ASN A 2 -13.04 3.72 -14.42
N ASP A 3 -12.97 3.10 -13.24
CA ASP A 3 -11.76 2.39 -12.78
C ASP A 3 -11.40 1.26 -13.75
N LEU A 4 -10.11 0.96 -13.86
CA LEU A 4 -9.56 -0.13 -14.65
C LEU A 4 -9.33 -1.35 -13.76
N ILE A 5 -10.03 -2.45 -14.02
CA ILE A 5 -9.80 -3.74 -13.37
C ILE A 5 -8.92 -4.59 -14.29
N MET A 6 -7.85 -5.14 -13.75
CA MET A 6 -7.08 -6.20 -14.41
C MET A 6 -7.54 -7.56 -13.90
N ILE A 7 -7.92 -8.45 -14.80
CA ILE A 7 -8.30 -9.83 -14.53
C ILE A 7 -7.16 -10.72 -15.01
N VAL A 8 -6.62 -11.54 -14.10
CA VAL A 8 -5.57 -12.54 -14.37
C VAL A 8 -6.16 -13.91 -14.06
N GLU A 9 -6.62 -14.60 -15.07
CA GLU A 9 -7.41 -15.82 -14.96
C GLU A 9 -7.22 -16.68 -16.21
N ASP A 10 -6.81 -17.94 -16.07
CA ASP A 10 -6.54 -18.85 -17.16
C ASP A 10 -7.79 -19.61 -17.65
N ASP A 11 -8.82 -19.75 -16.82
CA ASP A 11 -10.10 -20.35 -17.24
C ASP A 11 -10.89 -19.34 -18.09
N PRO A 12 -11.13 -19.64 -19.40
CA PRO A 12 -11.80 -18.72 -20.30
C PRO A 12 -13.27 -18.46 -19.93
N TYR A 13 -13.95 -19.42 -19.26
CA TYR A 13 -15.34 -19.23 -18.86
C TYR A 13 -15.44 -18.29 -17.68
N ILE A 14 -14.54 -18.43 -16.69
CA ILE A 14 -14.49 -17.56 -15.52
C ILE A 14 -14.04 -16.17 -15.94
N SER A 15 -13.01 -16.07 -16.75
CA SER A 15 -12.48 -14.81 -17.25
C SER A 15 -13.55 -14.01 -18.02
N HIS A 16 -14.28 -14.68 -18.94
CA HIS A 16 -15.36 -14.04 -19.68
C HIS A 16 -16.55 -13.64 -18.77
N PHE A 17 -16.93 -14.50 -17.82
CA PHE A 17 -17.97 -14.18 -16.85
C PHE A 17 -17.62 -12.95 -16.01
N LEU A 18 -16.39 -12.86 -15.52
CA LEU A 18 -15.88 -11.71 -14.77
C LEU A 18 -15.90 -10.44 -15.64
N GLN A 19 -15.42 -10.54 -16.88
CA GLN A 19 -15.41 -9.41 -17.83
C GLN A 19 -16.82 -8.83 -18.00
N MET A 20 -17.77 -9.67 -18.44
CA MET A 20 -19.15 -9.22 -18.69
C MET A 20 -19.79 -8.60 -17.44
N SER A 21 -19.55 -9.20 -16.28
CA SER A 21 -20.12 -8.73 -15.02
C SER A 21 -19.54 -7.36 -14.60
N PHE A 22 -18.22 -7.15 -14.75
CA PHE A 22 -17.59 -5.90 -14.39
C PHE A 22 -17.90 -4.80 -15.41
N GLU A 23 -18.00 -5.11 -16.71
CA GLU A 23 -18.40 -4.13 -17.73
C GLU A 23 -19.84 -3.64 -17.49
N GLN A 24 -20.77 -4.51 -17.05
CA GLN A 24 -22.12 -4.09 -16.65
C GLN A 24 -22.12 -3.09 -15.48
N GLU A 25 -21.17 -3.23 -14.57
CA GLU A 25 -20.96 -2.29 -13.44
C GLU A 25 -20.18 -1.04 -13.84
N GLY A 26 -19.82 -0.91 -15.12
CA GLY A 26 -19.16 0.27 -15.69
C GLY A 26 -17.65 0.32 -15.50
N TYR A 27 -17.00 -0.78 -15.16
CA TYR A 27 -15.54 -0.86 -15.11
C TYR A 27 -14.93 -1.00 -16.50
N ARG A 28 -13.72 -0.50 -16.69
CA ARG A 28 -12.87 -0.85 -17.84
C ARG A 28 -12.08 -2.11 -17.50
N ILE A 29 -11.90 -3.00 -18.45
CA ILE A 29 -11.31 -4.31 -18.21
C ILE A 29 -10.03 -4.48 -19.02
N LEU A 30 -9.02 -5.02 -18.37
CA LEU A 30 -7.77 -5.53 -18.93
C LEU A 30 -7.67 -7.00 -18.54
N MET A 31 -7.39 -7.89 -19.48
CA MET A 31 -7.39 -9.33 -19.20
C MET A 31 -6.13 -10.00 -19.70
N THR A 32 -5.69 -11.01 -18.96
CA THR A 32 -4.67 -11.96 -19.40
C THR A 32 -4.85 -13.30 -18.71
N SER A 33 -4.36 -14.37 -19.33
CA SER A 33 -4.32 -15.72 -18.79
C SER A 33 -2.93 -16.13 -18.30
N GLN A 34 -1.94 -15.24 -18.33
CA GLN A 34 -0.55 -15.53 -18.03
C GLN A 34 0.01 -14.53 -17.01
N GLY A 35 0.78 -15.04 -16.04
CA GLY A 35 1.33 -14.23 -14.96
C GLY A 35 2.43 -13.27 -15.44
N HIS A 36 3.32 -13.70 -16.33
CA HIS A 36 4.35 -12.82 -16.88
C HIS A 36 3.75 -11.65 -17.66
N GLU A 37 2.70 -11.92 -18.46
CA GLU A 37 1.98 -10.87 -19.16
C GLU A 37 1.24 -9.95 -18.19
N ALA A 38 0.66 -10.50 -17.08
CA ALA A 38 0.00 -9.71 -16.07
C ALA A 38 0.93 -8.66 -15.44
N LEU A 39 2.18 -9.03 -15.13
CA LEU A 39 3.17 -8.08 -14.63
C LEU A 39 3.47 -6.98 -15.66
N SER A 40 3.67 -7.34 -16.93
CA SER A 40 3.92 -6.38 -18.01
C SER A 40 2.75 -5.40 -18.19
N LEU A 41 1.51 -5.94 -18.17
CA LEU A 41 0.29 -5.14 -18.28
C LEU A 41 0.09 -4.25 -17.04
N PHE A 42 0.40 -4.75 -15.85
CA PHE A 42 0.35 -3.96 -14.63
C PHE A 42 1.28 -2.75 -14.71
N TYR A 43 2.53 -2.94 -15.12
CA TYR A 43 3.51 -1.85 -15.27
C TYR A 43 3.08 -0.80 -16.29
N SER A 44 2.53 -1.24 -17.43
CA SER A 44 2.19 -0.35 -18.54
C SER A 44 0.86 0.38 -18.39
N HIS A 45 -0.15 -0.27 -17.79
CA HIS A 45 -1.52 0.27 -17.70
C HIS A 45 -1.91 0.77 -16.31
N GLN A 46 -1.15 0.42 -15.26
CA GLN A 46 -1.41 0.85 -13.88
C GLN A 46 -2.88 0.66 -13.45
N PRO A 47 -3.43 -0.57 -13.49
CA PRO A 47 -4.82 -0.82 -13.15
C PRO A 47 -5.15 -0.36 -11.73
N ASP A 48 -6.41 -0.01 -11.49
CA ASP A 48 -6.89 0.44 -10.18
C ASP A 48 -7.14 -0.72 -9.22
N ILE A 49 -7.38 -1.93 -9.76
CA ILE A 49 -7.65 -3.15 -9.02
C ILE A 49 -7.12 -4.33 -9.82
N VAL A 50 -6.64 -5.36 -9.12
CA VAL A 50 -6.25 -6.65 -9.71
C VAL A 50 -7.14 -7.75 -9.14
N ILE A 51 -7.75 -8.53 -10.01
CA ILE A 51 -8.41 -9.82 -9.69
C ILE A 51 -7.47 -10.90 -10.17
N LEU A 52 -7.01 -11.76 -9.28
CA LEU A 52 -5.91 -12.68 -9.53
C LEU A 52 -6.25 -14.10 -9.16
N ASP A 53 -6.18 -15.03 -10.11
CA ASP A 53 -6.07 -16.44 -9.78
C ASP A 53 -4.63 -16.80 -9.41
N LEU A 54 -4.47 -17.73 -8.48
CA LEU A 54 -3.15 -18.26 -8.08
C LEU A 54 -2.68 -19.40 -8.99
N GLY A 55 -3.59 -20.07 -9.66
CA GLY A 55 -3.34 -21.28 -10.45
C GLY A 55 -3.00 -21.02 -11.91
N LEU A 56 -2.13 -20.06 -12.21
CA LEU A 56 -1.77 -19.72 -13.59
C LEU A 56 -0.78 -20.73 -14.20
N PRO A 57 -0.77 -20.89 -15.55
CA PRO A 57 0.02 -21.93 -16.21
C PRO A 57 1.53 -21.66 -16.23
N ASP A 58 1.96 -20.41 -16.10
CA ASP A 58 3.34 -19.97 -16.32
C ASP A 58 4.06 -19.52 -15.04
N MET A 59 3.34 -19.13 -13.99
CA MET A 59 3.91 -18.78 -12.69
C MET A 59 2.87 -18.84 -11.58
N ASP A 60 3.30 -18.96 -10.31
CA ASP A 60 2.38 -18.91 -9.17
C ASP A 60 1.88 -17.48 -8.94
N GLY A 61 0.56 -17.31 -8.74
CA GLY A 61 -0.02 -16.00 -8.45
C GLY A 61 0.50 -15.36 -7.17
N LEU A 62 1.04 -16.12 -6.22
CA LEU A 62 1.72 -15.58 -5.04
C LEU A 62 2.95 -14.74 -5.42
N GLU A 63 3.71 -15.16 -6.43
CA GLU A 63 4.86 -14.40 -6.93
C GLU A 63 4.41 -13.08 -7.57
N ILE A 64 3.24 -13.08 -8.26
CA ILE A 64 2.67 -11.85 -8.82
C ILE A 64 2.30 -10.86 -7.72
N ILE A 65 1.75 -11.33 -6.59
CA ILE A 65 1.45 -10.47 -5.44
C ILE A 65 2.75 -9.83 -4.93
N GLU A 66 3.80 -10.62 -4.71
CA GLU A 66 5.10 -10.09 -4.24
C GLU A 66 5.67 -9.04 -5.18
N GLU A 67 5.68 -9.30 -6.50
CA GLU A 67 6.23 -8.36 -7.49
C GLU A 67 5.41 -7.05 -7.54
N ILE A 68 4.08 -7.14 -7.55
CA ILE A 68 3.25 -5.93 -7.53
C ILE A 68 3.46 -5.15 -6.23
N ARG A 69 3.60 -5.81 -5.09
CA ARG A 69 3.77 -5.14 -3.79
C ARG A 69 5.09 -4.42 -3.62
N LYS A 70 6.13 -4.78 -4.39
CA LYS A 70 7.39 -4.02 -4.42
C LYS A 70 7.20 -2.58 -4.92
N ILE A 71 6.15 -2.32 -5.72
CA ILE A 71 5.97 -1.06 -6.43
C ILE A 71 4.62 -0.39 -6.22
N SER A 72 3.62 -1.11 -5.69
CA SER A 72 2.24 -0.62 -5.65
C SER A 72 1.43 -1.14 -4.48
N ALA A 73 0.61 -0.25 -3.89
CA ALA A 73 -0.41 -0.57 -2.90
C ALA A 73 -1.81 -0.77 -3.52
N LYS A 74 -1.94 -0.80 -4.85
CA LYS A 74 -3.23 -1.01 -5.52
C LYS A 74 -3.91 -2.31 -5.04
N PRO A 75 -5.24 -2.33 -4.86
CA PRO A 75 -5.94 -3.52 -4.38
C PRO A 75 -5.71 -4.75 -5.23
N ILE A 76 -5.37 -5.86 -4.58
CA ILE A 76 -5.32 -7.20 -5.17
C ILE A 76 -6.34 -8.06 -4.43
N ILE A 77 -7.29 -8.63 -5.15
CA ILE A 77 -8.24 -9.61 -4.64
C ILE A 77 -7.93 -10.94 -5.31
N VAL A 78 -7.56 -11.93 -4.51
CA VAL A 78 -7.33 -13.28 -5.00
C VAL A 78 -8.67 -13.98 -5.19
N VAL A 79 -8.84 -14.66 -6.33
CA VAL A 79 -10.02 -15.48 -6.65
C VAL A 79 -9.52 -16.84 -7.11
N SER A 80 -9.50 -17.84 -6.24
CA SER A 80 -8.84 -19.13 -6.52
C SER A 80 -9.63 -20.34 -6.05
N ALA A 81 -9.40 -21.48 -6.69
CA ALA A 81 -9.93 -22.77 -6.28
C ALA A 81 -9.14 -23.42 -5.13
N ARG A 82 -8.02 -22.87 -4.75
CA ARG A 82 -7.19 -23.40 -3.65
C ARG A 82 -7.90 -23.17 -2.32
N LEU A 83 -8.21 -24.26 -1.62
CA LEU A 83 -9.00 -24.25 -0.38
C LEU A 83 -8.12 -24.25 0.88
N GLU A 84 -6.83 -24.48 0.74
CA GLU A 84 -5.91 -24.66 1.85
C GLU A 84 -5.77 -23.34 2.64
N GLU A 85 -6.03 -23.43 3.94
CA GLU A 85 -5.96 -22.26 4.84
C GLU A 85 -4.58 -21.60 4.81
N GLN A 86 -3.52 -22.41 4.70
CA GLN A 86 -2.15 -21.93 4.65
C GLN A 86 -1.88 -21.06 3.40
N GLU A 87 -2.43 -21.44 2.24
CA GLU A 87 -2.27 -20.64 1.01
C GLU A 87 -3.03 -19.33 1.08
N LYS A 88 -4.22 -19.34 1.66
CA LYS A 88 -5.00 -18.13 1.92
C LYS A 88 -4.25 -17.17 2.85
N ILE A 89 -3.72 -17.70 3.97
CA ILE A 89 -2.91 -16.90 4.91
C ILE A 89 -1.70 -16.33 4.20
N LYS A 90 -0.97 -17.16 3.43
CA LYS A 90 0.22 -16.72 2.68
C LYS A 90 -0.10 -15.60 1.69
N ALA A 91 -1.18 -15.71 0.93
CA ALA A 91 -1.59 -14.66 -0.01
C ALA A 91 -1.89 -13.34 0.70
N LEU A 92 -2.59 -13.38 1.85
CA LEU A 92 -2.90 -12.20 2.65
C LEU A 92 -1.64 -11.59 3.28
N ASP A 93 -0.73 -12.41 3.81
CA ASP A 93 0.54 -11.96 4.40
C ASP A 93 1.47 -11.33 3.35
N LEU A 94 1.43 -11.82 2.10
CA LEU A 94 2.14 -11.22 0.97
C LEU A 94 1.50 -9.90 0.49
N GLY A 95 0.33 -9.55 1.03
CA GLY A 95 -0.30 -8.26 0.81
C GLY A 95 -1.52 -8.29 -0.11
N ALA A 96 -2.12 -9.46 -0.40
CA ALA A 96 -3.47 -9.47 -0.98
C ALA A 96 -4.44 -8.76 -0.04
N ASN A 97 -5.38 -8.00 -0.60
CA ASN A 97 -6.36 -7.25 0.21
C ASN A 97 -7.53 -8.14 0.64
N ASP A 98 -7.83 -9.18 -0.12
CA ASP A 98 -8.86 -10.16 0.20
C ASP A 98 -8.63 -11.46 -0.59
N TYR A 99 -9.34 -12.54 -0.16
CA TYR A 99 -9.29 -13.84 -0.78
C TYR A 99 -10.69 -14.41 -0.92
N VAL A 100 -11.06 -14.77 -2.15
CA VAL A 100 -12.36 -15.34 -2.52
C VAL A 100 -12.14 -16.74 -3.08
N VAL A 101 -12.84 -17.69 -2.53
CA VAL A 101 -12.77 -19.10 -2.97
C VAL A 101 -13.77 -19.36 -4.11
N LYS A 102 -13.32 -20.05 -5.15
CA LYS A 102 -14.21 -20.57 -6.22
C LYS A 102 -14.97 -21.81 -5.73
N PRO A 103 -16.29 -21.96 -6.01
CA PRO A 103 -17.15 -21.01 -6.71
C PRO A 103 -17.63 -19.86 -5.81
N PHE A 104 -17.83 -18.69 -6.39
CA PHE A 104 -18.21 -17.47 -5.69
C PHE A 104 -19.46 -16.80 -6.30
N TYR A 105 -20.10 -15.93 -5.52
CA TYR A 105 -21.18 -15.08 -6.00
C TYR A 105 -20.63 -13.72 -6.45
N MET A 106 -21.05 -13.25 -7.64
CA MET A 106 -20.58 -11.97 -8.17
C MET A 106 -20.87 -10.79 -7.24
N GLY A 107 -22.05 -10.78 -6.61
CA GLY A 107 -22.41 -9.75 -5.62
C GLY A 107 -21.46 -9.69 -4.43
N GLU A 108 -20.93 -10.84 -3.99
CA GLU A 108 -19.91 -10.92 -2.94
C GLU A 108 -18.59 -10.32 -3.43
N LEU A 109 -18.11 -10.73 -4.60
CA LEU A 109 -16.86 -10.21 -5.17
C LEU A 109 -16.92 -8.69 -5.36
N LEU A 110 -18.02 -8.16 -5.88
CA LEU A 110 -18.24 -6.72 -6.01
C LEU A 110 -18.24 -5.98 -4.66
N ALA A 111 -18.82 -6.59 -3.61
CA ALA A 111 -18.79 -6.00 -2.27
C ALA A 111 -17.35 -5.91 -1.73
N ARG A 112 -16.55 -6.96 -1.91
CA ARG A 112 -15.14 -7.01 -1.50
C ARG A 112 -14.28 -6.02 -2.27
N ILE A 113 -14.52 -5.85 -3.58
CA ILE A 113 -13.90 -4.82 -4.42
C ILE A 113 -14.19 -3.42 -3.84
N ARG A 114 -15.46 -3.13 -3.49
CA ARG A 114 -15.83 -1.84 -2.90
C ARG A 114 -15.11 -1.59 -1.57
N VAL A 115 -14.98 -2.62 -0.73
CA VAL A 115 -14.25 -2.51 0.55
C VAL A 115 -12.76 -2.27 0.29
N ALA A 116 -12.11 -3.06 -0.56
CA ALA A 116 -10.71 -2.92 -0.89
C ALA A 116 -10.40 -1.54 -1.48
N LYS A 117 -11.24 -1.03 -2.38
CA LYS A 117 -11.13 0.34 -2.92
C LYS A 117 -11.27 1.42 -1.86
N ARG A 118 -12.22 1.26 -0.93
CA ARG A 118 -12.43 2.23 0.14
C ARG A 118 -11.23 2.30 1.08
N LEU A 119 -10.65 1.14 1.41
CA LEU A 119 -9.43 1.06 2.23
C LEU A 119 -8.24 1.64 1.46
N SER A 120 -8.04 1.24 0.21
CA SER A 120 -6.99 1.78 -0.66
C SER A 120 -7.15 3.28 -0.93
N LYS A 121 -8.38 3.82 -1.00
CA LYS A 121 -8.59 5.27 -1.08
C LYS A 121 -8.27 6.00 0.22
N LYS A 122 -8.44 5.36 1.37
CA LYS A 122 -7.97 5.91 2.64
C LYS A 122 -6.42 5.86 2.76
N ASP A 123 -5.80 4.83 2.15
CA ASP A 123 -4.34 4.71 2.07
C ASP A 123 -3.76 5.40 0.80
N GLY A 124 -4.58 5.70 -0.20
CA GLY A 124 -4.19 6.17 -1.54
C GLY A 124 -4.86 7.46 -2.02
N GLU A 125 -5.56 8.23 -1.19
CA GLU A 125 -5.42 9.67 -1.32
C GLU A 125 -3.97 9.93 -0.91
N GLU A 126 -3.07 9.97 -1.89
CA GLU A 126 -1.79 10.65 -1.68
C GLU A 126 -2.15 11.98 -1.04
N MET A 127 -1.87 12.07 0.24
CA MET A 127 -2.13 13.27 1.00
C MET A 127 -1.26 14.33 0.34
N LYS A 128 -1.89 15.11 -0.55
CA LYS A 128 -1.15 16.12 -1.31
C LYS A 128 -0.57 17.16 -0.38
N ILE A 129 -1.34 17.49 0.65
CA ILE A 129 -1.00 18.50 1.65
C ILE A 129 -1.41 17.96 3.02
N TYR A 130 -0.53 18.09 3.99
CA TYR A 130 -0.82 17.97 5.41
C TYR A 130 -0.61 19.33 6.06
N GLN A 131 -1.59 19.79 6.84
CA GLN A 131 -1.49 21.03 7.59
C GLN A 131 -2.14 20.84 8.96
N LYS A 132 -1.36 21.06 9.99
CA LYS A 132 -1.80 21.02 11.38
C LYS A 132 -0.93 21.93 12.22
N ASP A 133 -1.59 22.80 13.01
CA ASP A 133 -0.93 23.79 13.86
C ASP A 133 0.12 24.61 13.07
N TYR A 134 1.39 24.47 13.39
CA TYR A 134 2.49 25.18 12.74
C TYR A 134 3.21 24.37 11.65
N LEU A 135 2.81 23.10 11.42
CA LEU A 135 3.42 22.22 10.42
C LEU A 135 2.57 22.18 9.15
N TYR A 136 3.21 22.51 8.02
CA TYR A 136 2.65 22.34 6.68
C TYR A 136 3.59 21.47 5.84
N VAL A 137 3.04 20.48 5.16
CA VAL A 137 3.80 19.57 4.28
C VAL A 137 3.06 19.43 2.95
N ASP A 138 3.71 19.82 1.86
CA ASP A 138 3.28 19.49 0.49
C ASP A 138 4.08 18.28 0.00
N PHE A 139 3.42 17.14 -0.13
CA PHE A 139 4.05 15.88 -0.54
C PHE A 139 4.41 15.85 -2.03
N ILE A 140 3.73 16.65 -2.87
CA ILE A 140 4.00 16.70 -4.30
C ILE A 140 5.27 17.49 -4.58
N SER A 141 5.34 18.72 -4.05
CA SER A 141 6.53 19.59 -4.20
C SER A 141 7.65 19.27 -3.20
N ARG A 142 7.42 18.34 -2.25
CA ARG A 142 8.30 17.97 -1.13
C ARG A 142 8.69 19.17 -0.26
N LYS A 143 7.78 20.13 -0.12
CA LYS A 143 7.98 21.35 0.63
C LYS A 143 7.44 21.19 2.05
N VAL A 144 8.23 21.63 3.03
CA VAL A 144 7.86 21.60 4.46
C VAL A 144 8.03 23.00 5.05
N LEU A 145 6.97 23.47 5.74
CA LEU A 145 6.99 24.76 6.42
C LEU A 145 6.73 24.57 7.92
N ILE A 146 7.43 25.33 8.74
CA ILE A 146 7.18 25.48 10.18
C ILE A 146 6.93 26.98 10.43
N ASP A 147 5.75 27.32 11.00
CA ASP A 147 5.32 28.71 11.17
C ASP A 147 5.53 29.53 9.86
N GLU A 148 5.08 28.97 8.72
CA GLU A 148 5.19 29.55 7.36
C GLU A 148 6.61 29.69 6.80
N GLN A 149 7.63 29.30 7.57
CA GLN A 149 9.02 29.30 7.12
C GLN A 149 9.43 27.95 6.55
N GLU A 150 10.00 27.97 5.35
CA GLU A 150 10.44 26.74 4.69
C GLU A 150 11.66 26.15 5.38
N ILE A 151 11.58 24.86 5.69
CA ILE A 151 12.69 24.09 6.25
C ILE A 151 13.17 23.04 5.26
N HIS A 152 14.46 22.77 5.26
CA HIS A 152 15.04 21.74 4.40
C HIS A 152 15.13 20.41 5.13
N LEU A 153 14.46 19.38 4.56
CA LEU A 153 14.59 17.98 4.97
C LEU A 153 15.42 17.21 3.94
N THR A 154 16.30 16.34 4.41
CA THR A 154 16.95 15.37 3.54
C THR A 154 15.92 14.36 2.99
N PRO A 155 16.21 13.63 1.90
CA PRO A 155 15.28 12.65 1.35
C PRO A 155 14.80 11.61 2.38
N ILE A 156 15.68 11.15 3.28
CA ILE A 156 15.34 10.18 4.33
C ILE A 156 14.44 10.82 5.39
N GLU A 157 14.74 12.03 5.85
CA GLU A 157 13.91 12.75 6.82
C GLU A 157 12.53 13.04 6.27
N PHE A 158 12.42 13.42 4.99
CA PHE A 158 11.15 13.66 4.33
C PHE A 158 10.33 12.36 4.21
N ASN A 159 10.95 11.24 3.82
CA ASN A 159 10.28 9.96 3.73
C ASN A 159 9.82 9.44 5.11
N LEU A 160 10.62 9.66 6.16
CA LEU A 160 10.22 9.38 7.55
C LEU A 160 9.01 10.21 7.97
N LEU A 161 9.03 11.52 7.70
CA LEU A 161 7.91 12.42 8.00
C LEU A 161 6.65 11.99 7.26
N LYS A 162 6.77 11.69 5.95
CA LYS A 162 5.67 11.19 5.12
C LYS A 162 5.07 9.91 5.71
N LEU A 163 5.89 8.90 5.99
CA LEU A 163 5.47 7.62 6.55
C LEU A 163 4.72 7.81 7.88
N LEU A 164 5.24 8.66 8.75
CA LEU A 164 4.64 8.95 10.06
C LEU A 164 3.27 9.64 9.92
N ILE A 165 3.16 10.64 9.04
CA ILE A 165 1.91 11.37 8.80
C ILE A 165 0.84 10.46 8.15
N GLU A 166 1.24 9.62 7.20
CA GLU A 166 0.33 8.66 6.56
C GLU A 166 -0.28 7.67 7.57
N HIS A 167 0.48 7.34 8.62
CA HIS A 167 0.05 6.43 9.68
C HIS A 167 -0.25 7.14 11.01
N ARG A 168 -0.62 8.43 10.96
CA ARG A 168 -0.91 9.22 12.16
C ARG A 168 -1.93 8.55 13.09
N GLY A 169 -1.72 8.69 14.38
CA GLY A 169 -2.52 8.04 15.42
C GLY A 169 -2.18 6.55 15.65
N LYS A 170 -1.29 5.96 14.82
CA LYS A 170 -0.84 4.57 15.00
C LYS A 170 0.60 4.53 15.46
N VAL A 171 0.94 3.57 16.33
CA VAL A 171 2.33 3.32 16.71
C VAL A 171 3.00 2.47 15.63
N LEU A 172 4.03 3.03 14.99
CA LEU A 172 4.87 2.31 14.05
C LEU A 172 6.07 1.70 14.77
N THR A 173 6.26 0.39 14.64
CA THR A 173 7.39 -0.30 15.28
C THR A 173 8.71 0.10 14.62
N HIS A 174 9.82 0.01 15.37
CA HIS A 174 11.15 0.25 14.82
C HIS A 174 11.41 -0.59 13.57
N HIS A 175 11.03 -1.86 13.61
CA HIS A 175 11.19 -2.79 12.49
C HIS A 175 10.40 -2.37 11.25
N TYR A 176 9.13 -1.99 11.43
CA TYR A 176 8.29 -1.52 10.33
C TYR A 176 8.89 -0.28 9.65
N ILE A 177 9.27 0.74 10.45
CA ILE A 177 9.87 1.97 9.91
C ILE A 177 11.17 1.67 9.16
N GLN A 178 12.02 0.81 9.72
CA GLN A 178 13.28 0.43 9.07
C GLN A 178 13.05 -0.29 7.74
N LYS A 179 12.09 -1.21 7.71
CA LYS A 179 11.69 -1.92 6.48
C LYS A 179 11.23 -0.94 5.40
N GLU A 180 10.34 -0.01 5.73
CA GLU A 180 9.76 0.94 4.76
C GLU A 180 10.78 1.97 4.25
N ILE A 181 11.73 2.40 5.08
CA ILE A 181 12.70 3.45 4.72
C ILE A 181 13.96 2.89 4.06
N TRP A 182 14.48 1.73 4.53
CA TRP A 182 15.77 1.18 4.08
C TRP A 182 15.68 -0.21 3.43
N GLY A 183 14.51 -0.87 3.46
CA GLY A 183 14.36 -2.26 2.97
C GLY A 183 14.91 -3.31 3.95
N TYR A 184 14.86 -4.58 3.53
CA TYR A 184 15.16 -5.73 4.41
C TYR A 184 16.65 -5.99 4.71
N GLN A 185 17.59 -5.25 4.16
CA GLN A 185 19.00 -5.69 4.10
C GLN A 185 19.91 -5.21 5.23
N ASP A 186 19.44 -4.48 6.23
CA ASP A 186 20.42 -4.00 7.22
C ASP A 186 19.93 -4.05 8.68
N HIS A 187 20.31 -5.13 9.37
CA HIS A 187 20.13 -5.25 10.82
C HIS A 187 21.01 -4.26 11.63
N SER A 188 21.93 -3.53 10.98
CA SER A 188 22.85 -2.59 11.63
C SER A 188 22.22 -1.23 11.97
N ASN A 189 20.99 -0.94 11.51
CA ASN A 189 20.44 0.42 11.46
C ASN A 189 19.53 0.85 12.63
N GLN A 190 19.45 0.11 13.76
CA GLN A 190 18.67 0.58 14.92
C GLN A 190 19.15 1.93 15.44
N ASN A 191 20.46 2.17 15.43
CA ASN A 191 21.03 3.45 15.84
C ASN A 191 20.76 4.56 14.79
N ALA A 192 20.76 4.21 13.50
CA ALA A 192 20.49 5.18 12.44
C ALA A 192 19.05 5.75 12.53
N LEU A 193 18.03 4.90 12.74
CA LEU A 193 16.65 5.37 12.91
C LEU A 193 16.53 6.38 14.07
N ARG A 194 17.16 6.10 15.21
CA ARG A 194 17.13 7.02 16.36
C ARG A 194 17.77 8.37 16.02
N VAL A 195 18.87 8.35 15.30
CA VAL A 195 19.56 9.59 14.87
C VAL A 195 18.69 10.40 13.92
N PHE A 196 18.10 9.75 12.90
CA PHE A 196 17.19 10.41 11.97
C PHE A 196 15.94 10.96 12.67
N MET A 197 15.35 10.23 13.59
CA MET A 197 14.20 10.71 14.38
C MET A 197 14.57 11.92 15.26
N ALA A 198 15.74 11.89 15.90
CA ALA A 198 16.22 13.03 16.68
C ALA A 198 16.49 14.25 15.79
N THR A 199 17.03 14.05 14.59
CA THR A 199 17.30 15.14 13.65
C THR A 199 16.01 15.71 13.07
N LEU A 200 15.06 14.84 12.70
CA LEU A 200 13.74 15.24 12.22
C LEU A 200 13.00 16.06 13.29
N ARG A 201 12.96 15.60 14.54
CA ARG A 201 12.35 16.36 15.65
C ARG A 201 12.97 17.75 15.80
N ARG A 202 14.29 17.89 15.78
CA ARG A 202 14.95 19.20 15.87
C ARG A 202 14.52 20.17 14.79
N LYS A 203 14.04 19.66 13.64
CA LYS A 203 13.60 20.49 12.52
C LYS A 203 12.12 20.83 12.58
N ILE A 204 11.28 19.91 13.08
CA ILE A 204 9.82 20.09 13.01
C ILE A 204 9.15 20.38 14.37
N GLU A 205 9.79 20.06 15.48
CA GLU A 205 9.22 20.29 16.82
C GLU A 205 9.72 21.60 17.42
N LYS A 206 8.84 22.36 18.07
CA LYS A 206 9.22 23.56 18.82
C LYS A 206 10.00 23.24 20.11
N ASP A 207 9.67 22.12 20.73
CA ASP A 207 10.39 21.59 21.91
C ASP A 207 10.64 20.09 21.72
N THR A 208 11.90 19.72 21.56
CA THR A 208 12.30 18.31 21.36
C THR A 208 12.17 17.46 22.62
N ASN A 209 12.11 18.08 23.80
CA ASN A 209 11.91 17.37 25.07
C ASN A 209 10.42 17.04 25.28
N HIS A 210 9.53 17.88 24.74
CA HIS A 210 8.09 17.69 24.76
C HIS A 210 7.55 17.71 23.31
N PRO A 211 7.84 16.67 22.52
CA PRO A 211 7.48 16.65 21.11
C PRO A 211 5.97 16.66 20.94
N HIS A 212 5.49 17.54 20.06
CA HIS A 212 4.08 17.72 19.76
C HIS A 212 3.59 16.66 18.75
N PHE A 213 4.34 16.44 17.69
CA PHE A 213 3.96 15.54 16.60
C PHE A 213 4.54 14.13 16.76
N ILE A 214 5.85 13.98 16.94
CA ILE A 214 6.51 12.68 16.95
C ILE A 214 6.76 12.22 18.37
N VAL A 215 5.92 11.31 18.88
CA VAL A 215 6.05 10.75 20.22
C VAL A 215 6.74 9.39 20.16
N THR A 216 7.60 9.12 21.17
CA THR A 216 8.24 7.80 21.34
C THR A 216 7.39 6.92 22.22
N GLU A 217 7.02 5.74 21.70
CA GLU A 217 6.47 4.66 22.52
C GLU A 217 7.62 3.74 22.92
N VAL A 218 8.00 3.85 24.21
CA VAL A 218 9.21 3.21 24.72
C VAL A 218 9.20 1.70 24.50
N GLY A 219 10.29 1.18 23.89
CA GLY A 219 10.42 -0.25 23.57
C GLY A 219 9.65 -0.70 22.34
N VAL A 220 8.76 0.13 21.77
CA VAL A 220 7.90 -0.25 20.61
C VAL A 220 8.29 0.50 19.36
N GLY A 221 8.26 1.84 19.37
CA GLY A 221 8.49 2.62 18.16
C GLY A 221 8.11 4.09 18.30
N TYR A 222 7.51 4.64 17.25
CA TYR A 222 7.13 6.04 17.16
C TYR A 222 5.67 6.19 16.70
N CYS A 223 5.00 7.21 17.21
CA CYS A 223 3.66 7.59 16.82
C CYS A 223 3.64 9.05 16.41
N PHE A 224 2.99 9.36 15.28
CA PHE A 224 2.68 10.73 14.91
C PHE A 224 1.32 11.11 15.49
N LYS A 225 1.28 12.13 16.34
CA LYS A 225 0.04 12.66 16.91
C LYS A 225 -0.52 13.76 16.02
N ASP A 226 -1.84 13.72 15.87
CA ASP A 226 -2.62 14.66 15.07
C ASP A 226 -3.55 15.47 15.97
#